data_fecd99edf21d3e935b7b25ab86574264
#
_entry.id   fecd99edf21d3e935b7b25ab86574264
#
_cell.length_a   1.000
_cell.length_b   1.000
_cell.length_c   1.000
_cell.angle_alpha   90.00
_cell.angle_beta   90.00
_cell.angle_gamma   90.00
#
_symmetry.space_group_name_H-M   'P 1'
#
loop_
_entity.id
_entity.type
_entity.pdbx_description
1 polymer ?
#
loop_
_entity_poly.entity_id
_entity_poly.type
_entity_poly.pdbx_seq_one_letter_code
_entity_poly.pdbx_strand_id
1 'polypeptide(L)'
;IGTTASRPDHTCYQTRTIQDSQGRKWKVMRDSSINPIRKVGTENMDEYRVEFVTPVLKYEDLDTLQAIIRKFREIGGVPHSSCGIHIHVDGANHTATSLRRLVNFMYSRQEIIYDALAVGDRKYRWCQPVCKNLLDTMKKDKNITTDSVEKIWYSPANDGYCGGINHQHYNPTRYHALNLHSFFQKGTVEFRLFNS
;
A
#
# COMPACT_ATOMS: atom_id res chain seq x y z
N ILE A 1 -13.30 19.01 -0.38
CA ILE A 1 -13.24 18.49 -1.74
C ILE A 1 -14.53 18.78 -2.48
N GLY A 2 -14.63 18.40 -3.77
CA GLY A 2 -15.79 18.69 -4.60
C GLY A 2 -17.11 18.15 -4.05
N THR A 3 -18.20 18.64 -4.59
CA THR A 3 -19.59 18.35 -4.13
C THR A 3 -20.26 17.25 -4.95
N THR A 4 -19.72 16.92 -6.13
CA THR A 4 -20.34 15.95 -7.05
C THR A 4 -19.35 14.85 -7.40
N ALA A 5 -19.71 13.60 -7.10
CA ALA A 5 -18.96 12.43 -7.52
C ALA A 5 -19.36 12.01 -8.95
N SER A 6 -18.43 11.44 -9.70
CA SER A 6 -18.73 10.76 -10.96
C SER A 6 -19.71 9.60 -10.74
N ARG A 7 -20.34 9.13 -11.82
CA ARG A 7 -20.95 7.79 -11.81
C ARG A 7 -19.85 6.72 -11.61
N PRO A 8 -20.18 5.54 -11.06
CA PRO A 8 -19.23 4.44 -11.02
C PRO A 8 -18.69 4.12 -12.42
N ASP A 9 -17.40 3.81 -12.51
CA ASP A 9 -16.86 3.26 -13.75
C ASP A 9 -17.37 1.82 -13.97
N HIS A 10 -17.13 1.29 -15.17
CA HIS A 10 -17.57 -0.07 -15.55
C HIS A 10 -16.55 -1.15 -15.17
N THR A 11 -15.55 -0.83 -14.34
CA THR A 11 -14.58 -1.81 -13.84
C THR A 11 -15.15 -2.58 -12.64
N CYS A 12 -14.49 -3.69 -12.29
CA CYS A 12 -14.81 -4.43 -11.07
C CYS A 12 -14.62 -3.60 -9.79
N TYR A 13 -13.89 -2.48 -9.87
CA TYR A 13 -13.67 -1.55 -8.77
C TYR A 13 -14.79 -0.55 -8.57
N GLN A 14 -15.66 -0.33 -9.57
CA GLN A 14 -16.78 0.61 -9.53
C GLN A 14 -16.36 2.00 -9.01
N THR A 15 -15.24 2.49 -9.50
CA THR A 15 -14.59 3.71 -8.99
C THR A 15 -15.46 4.94 -9.20
N ARG A 16 -15.70 5.70 -8.13
CA ARG A 16 -16.25 7.05 -8.17
C ARG A 16 -15.15 8.05 -7.92
N THR A 17 -15.13 9.12 -8.69
CA THR A 17 -14.12 10.17 -8.62
C THR A 17 -14.75 11.49 -8.24
N ILE A 18 -14.12 12.22 -7.32
CA ILE A 18 -14.46 13.59 -6.94
C ILE A 18 -13.24 14.45 -7.22
N GLN A 19 -13.42 15.59 -7.86
CA GLN A 19 -12.35 16.58 -8.05
C GLN A 19 -12.38 17.61 -6.91
N ASP A 20 -11.20 17.99 -6.43
CA ASP A 20 -11.08 19.14 -5.54
C ASP A 20 -10.91 20.46 -6.32
N SER A 21 -10.77 21.57 -5.60
CA SER A 21 -10.60 22.90 -6.19
C SER A 21 -9.31 23.06 -7.01
N GLN A 22 -8.34 22.16 -6.83
CA GLN A 22 -7.10 22.13 -7.60
C GLN A 22 -7.17 21.16 -8.80
N GLY A 23 -8.34 20.55 -9.05
CA GLY A 23 -8.54 19.57 -10.11
C GLY A 23 -7.96 18.18 -9.82
N ARG A 24 -7.46 17.94 -8.59
CA ARG A 24 -6.92 16.63 -8.20
C ARG A 24 -8.06 15.65 -7.95
N LYS A 25 -7.83 14.38 -8.26
CA LYS A 25 -8.85 13.33 -8.21
C LYS A 25 -8.76 12.51 -6.92
N TRP A 26 -9.79 12.59 -6.11
CA TRP A 26 -10.06 11.73 -4.97
C TRP A 26 -10.96 10.59 -5.42
N LYS A 27 -10.70 9.36 -4.99
CA LYS A 27 -11.45 8.21 -5.45
C LYS A 27 -12.04 7.43 -4.29
N VAL A 28 -13.23 6.90 -4.51
CA VAL A 28 -13.85 5.89 -3.65
C VAL A 28 -14.13 4.70 -4.54
N MET A 29 -13.65 3.52 -4.15
CA MET A 29 -13.73 2.35 -4.99
C MET A 29 -13.99 1.09 -4.16
N ARG A 30 -14.52 0.06 -4.81
CA ARG A 30 -14.71 -1.26 -4.22
C ARG A 30 -13.37 -1.96 -4.11
N ASP A 31 -13.07 -2.52 -2.93
CA ASP A 31 -11.95 -3.46 -2.74
C ASP A 31 -12.48 -4.82 -2.27
N SER A 32 -12.40 -5.82 -3.14
CA SER A 32 -12.87 -7.18 -2.87
C SER A 32 -12.08 -7.90 -1.77
N SER A 33 -10.90 -7.41 -1.39
CA SER A 33 -10.08 -7.98 -0.31
C SER A 33 -10.59 -7.60 1.09
N ILE A 34 -11.43 -6.56 1.19
CA ILE A 34 -12.03 -6.12 2.45
C ILE A 34 -13.14 -7.10 2.84
N ASN A 35 -13.11 -7.57 4.10
CA ASN A 35 -14.19 -8.35 4.69
C ASN A 35 -15.09 -7.41 5.50
N PRO A 36 -16.27 -7.02 4.98
CA PRO A 36 -17.14 -6.09 5.69
C PRO A 36 -17.77 -6.75 6.91
N ILE A 37 -18.01 -5.94 7.95
CA ILE A 37 -18.77 -6.38 9.12
C ILE A 37 -20.23 -6.49 8.68
N ARG A 38 -20.83 -7.70 8.81
CA ARG A 38 -22.22 -7.93 8.48
C ARG A 38 -23.13 -7.23 9.51
N LYS A 39 -23.98 -6.33 9.03
CA LYS A 39 -25.13 -5.83 9.81
C LYS A 39 -26.35 -6.69 9.51
N VAL A 40 -27.17 -6.96 10.51
CA VAL A 40 -28.43 -7.69 10.34
C VAL A 40 -29.31 -6.95 9.33
N GLY A 41 -29.84 -7.66 8.34
CA GLY A 41 -30.71 -7.09 7.31
C GLY A 41 -29.99 -6.48 6.09
N THR A 42 -28.66 -6.60 5.97
CA THR A 42 -27.94 -6.15 4.77
C THR A 42 -27.80 -7.31 3.79
N GLU A 43 -28.40 -7.19 2.61
CA GLU A 43 -28.35 -8.23 1.56
C GLU A 43 -27.09 -8.10 0.69
N ASN A 44 -26.65 -6.88 0.39
CA ASN A 44 -25.49 -6.64 -0.46
C ASN A 44 -24.26 -6.18 0.35
N MET A 45 -23.39 -7.14 0.69
CA MET A 45 -22.16 -6.88 1.42
C MET A 45 -21.08 -6.17 0.59
N ASP A 46 -21.19 -6.19 -0.73
CA ASP A 46 -20.19 -5.58 -1.62
C ASP A 46 -20.17 -4.05 -1.51
N GLU A 47 -21.29 -3.42 -1.17
CA GLU A 47 -21.39 -1.97 -0.97
C GLU A 47 -20.60 -1.47 0.24
N TYR A 48 -20.24 -2.37 1.16
CA TYR A 48 -19.45 -2.05 2.37
C TYR A 48 -17.95 -2.29 2.20
N ARG A 49 -17.49 -2.75 1.05
CA ARG A 49 -16.08 -3.00 0.72
C ARG A 49 -15.44 -1.77 0.07
N VAL A 50 -15.21 -0.75 0.87
CA VAL A 50 -14.82 0.57 0.36
C VAL A 50 -13.34 0.86 0.61
N GLU A 51 -12.61 1.18 -0.44
CA GLU A 51 -11.28 1.79 -0.40
C GLU A 51 -11.39 3.27 -0.76
N PHE A 52 -10.73 4.12 0.02
CA PHE A 52 -10.59 5.54 -0.25
C PHE A 52 -9.16 5.83 -0.72
N VAL A 53 -9.02 6.42 -1.90
CA VAL A 53 -7.72 6.72 -2.52
C VAL A 53 -7.58 8.24 -2.68
N THR A 54 -6.52 8.78 -2.07
CA THR A 54 -6.18 10.20 -2.19
C THR A 54 -5.45 10.50 -3.49
N PRO A 55 -5.45 11.74 -3.98
CA PRO A 55 -4.43 12.19 -4.92
C PRO A 55 -3.06 12.23 -4.23
N VAL A 56 -2.02 12.64 -4.95
CA VAL A 56 -0.73 12.99 -4.32
C VAL A 56 -0.97 14.16 -3.36
N LEU A 57 -0.62 13.94 -2.08
CA LEU A 57 -0.81 14.92 -1.01
C LEU A 57 0.51 15.58 -0.66
N LYS A 58 0.42 16.82 -0.21
CA LYS A 58 1.49 17.57 0.46
C LYS A 58 1.18 17.69 1.95
N TYR A 59 2.12 18.21 2.71
CA TYR A 59 1.93 18.41 4.15
C TYR A 59 0.72 19.30 4.47
N GLU A 60 0.48 20.32 3.66
CA GLU A 60 -0.63 21.26 3.80
C GLU A 60 -2.02 20.61 3.59
N ASP A 61 -2.07 19.43 2.98
CA ASP A 61 -3.31 18.69 2.74
C ASP A 61 -3.76 17.85 3.95
N LEU A 62 -2.94 17.74 4.99
CA LEU A 62 -3.21 16.85 6.13
C LEU A 62 -4.51 17.24 6.87
N ASP A 63 -4.78 18.53 7.05
CA ASP A 63 -6.01 18.99 7.70
C ASP A 63 -7.24 18.58 6.89
N THR A 64 -7.17 18.69 5.56
CA THR A 64 -8.24 18.25 4.65
C THR A 64 -8.44 16.73 4.76
N LEU A 65 -7.35 15.95 4.74
CA LEU A 65 -7.42 14.50 4.90
C LEU A 65 -8.06 14.12 6.24
N GLN A 66 -7.63 14.75 7.34
CA GLN A 66 -8.21 14.51 8.66
C GLN A 66 -9.71 14.84 8.72
N ALA A 67 -10.14 15.96 8.11
CA ALA A 67 -11.54 16.33 8.05
C ALA A 67 -12.37 15.28 7.31
N ILE A 68 -11.87 14.76 6.20
CA ILE A 68 -12.53 13.69 5.42
C ILE A 68 -12.65 12.41 6.27
N ILE A 69 -11.57 11.98 6.95
CA ILE A 69 -11.59 10.77 7.79
C ILE A 69 -12.56 10.93 8.97
N ARG A 70 -12.60 12.11 9.62
CA ARG A 70 -13.60 12.38 10.66
C ARG A 70 -15.02 12.24 10.11
N LYS A 71 -15.26 12.76 8.89
CA LYS A 71 -16.56 12.65 8.25
C LYS A 71 -16.96 11.23 7.92
N PHE A 72 -16.02 10.39 7.48
CA PHE A 72 -16.28 8.96 7.30
C PHE A 72 -16.71 8.28 8.60
N ARG A 73 -16.07 8.61 9.74
CA ARG A 73 -16.46 8.07 11.05
C ARG A 73 -17.85 8.55 11.47
N GLU A 74 -18.16 9.82 11.29
CA GLU A 74 -19.49 10.40 11.62
C GLU A 74 -20.63 9.70 10.88
N ILE A 75 -20.43 9.35 9.61
CA ILE A 75 -21.46 8.63 8.80
C ILE A 75 -21.46 7.12 9.02
N GLY A 76 -20.69 6.62 9.99
CA GLY A 76 -20.68 5.20 10.36
C GLY A 76 -19.64 4.34 9.65
N GLY A 77 -18.64 4.93 9.01
CA GLY A 77 -17.48 4.18 8.48
C GLY A 77 -16.65 3.59 9.62
N VAL A 78 -16.45 2.28 9.59
CA VAL A 78 -15.70 1.53 10.61
C VAL A 78 -14.60 0.72 9.94
N PRO A 79 -13.33 0.84 10.38
CA PRO A 79 -12.26 -0.01 9.89
C PRO A 79 -12.43 -1.45 10.41
N HIS A 80 -11.88 -2.40 9.67
CA HIS A 80 -11.85 -3.81 10.02
C HIS A 80 -10.43 -4.36 9.91
N SER A 81 -10.12 -5.47 10.57
CA SER A 81 -8.78 -6.10 10.53
C SER A 81 -8.28 -6.46 9.12
N SER A 82 -9.19 -6.57 8.14
CA SER A 82 -8.83 -6.74 6.72
C SER A 82 -8.46 -5.42 6.02
N CYS A 83 -8.71 -4.27 6.64
CA CYS A 83 -8.34 -2.97 6.09
C CYS A 83 -6.89 -2.61 6.49
N GLY A 84 -6.27 -1.73 5.71
CA GLY A 84 -4.96 -1.18 6.02
C GLY A 84 -4.76 0.15 5.32
N ILE A 85 -3.84 0.94 5.84
CA ILE A 85 -3.43 2.18 5.18
C ILE A 85 -2.14 1.89 4.41
N HIS A 86 -2.14 2.21 3.13
CA HIS A 86 -0.98 2.13 2.26
C HIS A 86 -0.48 3.53 1.94
N ILE A 87 0.81 3.76 2.16
CA ILE A 87 1.44 5.06 1.88
C ILE A 87 2.42 4.88 0.74
N HIS A 88 2.17 5.57 -0.37
CA HIS A 88 3.07 5.64 -1.51
C HIS A 88 3.89 6.92 -1.45
N VAL A 89 5.20 6.78 -1.47
CA VAL A 89 6.17 7.88 -1.53
C VAL A 89 6.81 7.88 -2.91
N ASP A 90 7.03 9.06 -3.49
CA ASP A 90 7.70 9.20 -4.78
C ASP A 90 9.05 8.49 -4.78
N GLY A 91 9.27 7.63 -5.76
CA GLY A 91 10.49 6.86 -5.95
C GLY A 91 11.52 7.51 -6.85
N ALA A 92 11.20 8.62 -7.53
CA ALA A 92 12.05 9.20 -8.60
C ALA A 92 13.46 9.55 -8.14
N ASN A 93 13.62 9.91 -6.86
CA ASN A 93 14.92 10.29 -6.29
C ASN A 93 15.68 9.11 -5.64
N HIS A 94 15.11 7.89 -5.67
CA HIS A 94 15.79 6.74 -5.12
C HIS A 94 16.82 6.16 -6.08
N THR A 95 18.04 6.02 -5.57
CA THR A 95 19.12 5.26 -6.23
C THR A 95 19.09 3.81 -5.70
N ALA A 96 19.76 2.88 -6.41
CA ALA A 96 19.94 1.52 -5.93
C ALA A 96 20.52 1.44 -4.50
N THR A 97 21.49 2.31 -4.21
CA THR A 97 22.08 2.41 -2.87
C THR A 97 21.08 2.88 -1.83
N SER A 98 20.22 3.86 -2.16
CA SER A 98 19.19 4.33 -1.22
C SER A 98 18.10 3.28 -1.00
N LEU A 99 17.70 2.53 -2.04
CA LEU A 99 16.77 1.39 -1.90
C LEU A 99 17.36 0.29 -1.00
N ARG A 100 18.63 -0.08 -1.19
CA ARG A 100 19.32 -1.03 -0.31
C ARG A 100 19.37 -0.54 1.14
N ARG A 101 19.63 0.75 1.37
CA ARG A 101 19.62 1.36 2.71
C ARG A 101 18.23 1.29 3.33
N LEU A 102 17.20 1.53 2.54
CA LEU A 102 15.79 1.44 2.98
C LEU A 102 15.42 0.00 3.38
N VAL A 103 15.80 -0.99 2.56
CA VAL A 103 15.63 -2.41 2.89
C VAL A 103 16.35 -2.76 4.20
N ASN A 104 17.60 -2.29 4.37
CA ASN A 104 18.36 -2.51 5.61
C ASN A 104 17.72 -1.82 6.82
N PHE A 105 17.22 -0.59 6.67
CA PHE A 105 16.51 0.13 7.72
C PHE A 105 15.26 -0.65 8.16
N MET A 106 14.44 -1.05 7.20
CA MET A 106 13.22 -1.82 7.48
C MET A 106 13.55 -3.14 8.16
N TYR A 107 14.48 -3.93 7.62
CA TYR A 107 14.91 -5.19 8.24
C TYR A 107 15.34 -5.00 9.71
N SER A 108 16.11 -3.96 10.00
CA SER A 108 16.66 -3.74 11.33
C SER A 108 15.66 -3.14 12.34
N ARG A 109 14.53 -2.60 11.89
CA ARG A 109 13.56 -1.89 12.73
C ARG A 109 12.13 -2.42 12.64
N GLN A 110 11.85 -3.34 11.73
CA GLN A 110 10.48 -3.79 11.45
C GLN A 110 9.76 -4.37 12.67
N GLU A 111 10.42 -5.11 13.55
CA GLU A 111 9.76 -5.67 14.75
C GLU A 111 9.30 -4.54 15.68
N ILE A 112 10.17 -3.55 15.96
CA ILE A 112 9.79 -2.38 16.78
C ILE A 112 8.64 -1.61 16.12
N ILE A 113 8.66 -1.47 14.78
CA ILE A 113 7.61 -0.78 14.04
C ILE A 113 6.29 -1.57 14.12
N TYR A 114 6.35 -2.89 13.96
CA TYR A 114 5.16 -3.74 14.07
C TYR A 114 4.53 -3.68 15.45
N ASP A 115 5.34 -3.72 16.49
CA ASP A 115 4.86 -3.62 17.87
C ASP A 115 4.26 -2.24 18.15
N ALA A 116 4.96 -1.17 17.76
CA ALA A 116 4.49 0.20 17.95
C ALA A 116 3.18 0.51 17.21
N LEU A 117 2.97 -0.10 16.06
CA LEU A 117 1.76 0.08 15.23
C LEU A 117 0.69 -0.99 15.49
N ALA A 118 0.94 -1.92 16.41
CA ALA A 118 0.04 -3.05 16.71
C ALA A 118 -0.44 -3.79 15.44
N VAL A 119 0.49 -4.09 14.52
CA VAL A 119 0.17 -4.65 13.20
C VAL A 119 -0.54 -6.01 13.29
N GLY A 120 -0.24 -6.81 14.33
CA GLY A 120 -0.89 -8.09 14.59
C GLY A 120 -0.71 -9.10 13.45
N ASP A 121 -1.77 -9.85 13.15
CA ASP A 121 -1.72 -10.96 12.17
C ASP A 121 -1.52 -10.50 10.72
N ARG A 122 -1.68 -9.21 10.44
CA ARG A 122 -1.44 -8.68 9.09
C ARG A 122 0.00 -8.89 8.63
N LYS A 123 0.98 -8.96 9.56
CA LYS A 123 2.39 -9.23 9.26
C LYS A 123 2.64 -10.60 8.62
N TYR A 124 1.72 -11.54 8.75
CA TYR A 124 1.85 -12.86 8.14
C TYR A 124 1.25 -12.96 6.74
N ARG A 125 0.49 -11.95 6.30
CA ARG A 125 -0.23 -12.02 5.04
C ARG A 125 -0.07 -10.80 4.15
N TRP A 126 -0.36 -9.60 4.67
CA TRP A 126 -0.52 -8.39 3.86
C TRP A 126 0.64 -7.41 3.94
N CYS A 127 1.46 -7.55 4.98
CA CYS A 127 2.62 -6.70 5.23
C CYS A 127 3.75 -7.51 5.87
N GLN A 128 4.17 -8.55 5.15
CA GLN A 128 5.24 -9.46 5.57
C GLN A 128 6.55 -8.70 5.82
N PRO A 129 7.37 -9.16 6.77
CA PRO A 129 8.64 -8.51 7.06
C PRO A 129 9.62 -8.67 5.89
N VAL A 130 10.56 -7.75 5.82
CA VAL A 130 11.74 -7.92 4.95
C VAL A 130 12.57 -9.08 5.47
N CYS A 131 12.87 -10.04 4.63
CA CYS A 131 13.65 -11.21 5.03
C CYS A 131 15.18 -10.95 5.02
N LYS A 132 15.90 -11.68 5.85
CA LYS A 132 17.36 -11.57 5.97
C LYS A 132 18.07 -11.89 4.65
N ASN A 133 17.60 -12.91 3.93
CA ASN A 133 18.22 -13.36 2.69
C ASN A 133 18.17 -12.29 1.59
N LEU A 134 17.06 -11.58 1.47
CA LEU A 134 16.93 -10.43 0.55
C LEU A 134 17.99 -9.37 0.86
N LEU A 135 18.10 -8.97 2.13
CA LEU A 135 19.08 -7.97 2.56
C LEU A 135 20.52 -8.42 2.33
N ASP A 136 20.85 -9.66 2.72
CA ASP A 136 22.20 -10.19 2.57
C ASP A 136 22.61 -10.31 1.10
N THR A 137 21.66 -10.67 0.22
CA THR A 137 21.91 -10.73 -1.23
C THR A 137 22.18 -9.33 -1.79
N MET A 138 21.41 -8.33 -1.38
CA MET A 138 21.67 -6.94 -1.78
C MET A 138 23.00 -6.39 -1.23
N LYS A 139 23.45 -6.85 -0.04
CA LYS A 139 24.72 -6.42 0.55
C LYS A 139 25.94 -7.02 -0.16
N LYS A 140 25.81 -8.21 -0.74
CA LYS A 140 26.90 -8.87 -1.50
C LYS A 140 27.19 -8.15 -2.81
N ASP A 141 26.22 -7.49 -3.40
CA ASP A 141 26.42 -6.71 -4.63
C ASP A 141 27.10 -5.37 -4.32
N LYS A 142 28.43 -5.31 -4.56
CA LYS A 142 29.24 -4.12 -4.30
C LYS A 142 28.93 -2.97 -5.28
N ASN A 143 28.50 -3.31 -6.49
CA ASN A 143 28.20 -2.36 -7.57
C ASN A 143 26.69 -2.31 -7.87
N ILE A 144 25.86 -2.33 -6.83
CA ILE A 144 24.42 -2.44 -6.94
C ILE A 144 23.83 -1.37 -7.87
N THR A 145 23.05 -1.82 -8.85
CA THR A 145 22.29 -0.99 -9.78
C THR A 145 20.79 -1.18 -9.53
N THR A 146 19.96 -0.31 -10.08
CA THR A 146 18.49 -0.47 -9.98
C THR A 146 18.04 -1.78 -10.59
N ASP A 147 18.65 -2.19 -11.70
CA ASP A 147 18.36 -3.48 -12.36
C ASP A 147 18.77 -4.66 -11.46
N SER A 148 19.88 -4.56 -10.72
CA SER A 148 20.23 -5.62 -9.78
C SER A 148 19.31 -5.65 -8.56
N VAL A 149 18.85 -4.49 -8.06
CA VAL A 149 17.81 -4.45 -7.01
C VAL A 149 16.54 -5.13 -7.49
N GLU A 150 16.10 -4.86 -8.72
CA GLU A 150 14.93 -5.49 -9.31
C GLU A 150 15.07 -7.02 -9.43
N LYS A 151 16.18 -7.47 -10.01
CA LYS A 151 16.47 -8.91 -10.12
C LYS A 151 16.49 -9.60 -8.76
N ILE A 152 17.08 -8.98 -7.76
CA ILE A 152 17.13 -9.54 -6.39
C ILE A 152 15.72 -9.54 -5.77
N TRP A 153 14.93 -8.46 -5.97
CA TRP A 153 13.56 -8.38 -5.48
C TRP A 153 12.66 -9.50 -6.02
N TYR A 154 12.81 -9.83 -7.31
CA TYR A 154 12.07 -10.89 -7.97
C TYR A 154 12.84 -12.23 -8.04
N SER A 155 13.62 -12.55 -7.03
CA SER A 155 14.39 -13.79 -6.92
C SER A 155 14.01 -14.58 -5.69
N PRO A 156 14.46 -15.85 -5.56
CA PRO A 156 14.29 -16.65 -4.36
C PRO A 156 14.89 -16.04 -3.08
N ALA A 157 15.74 -15.00 -3.21
CA ALA A 157 16.23 -14.25 -2.07
C ALA A 157 15.11 -13.49 -1.32
N ASN A 158 14.00 -13.21 -1.98
CA ASN A 158 12.81 -12.59 -1.41
C ASN A 158 11.77 -13.66 -1.07
N ASP A 159 11.88 -14.24 0.12
CA ASP A 159 10.99 -15.27 0.67
C ASP A 159 10.70 -16.46 -0.26
N GLY A 160 11.72 -16.87 -1.04
CA GLY A 160 11.60 -18.02 -1.94
C GLY A 160 10.81 -17.74 -3.22
N TYR A 161 10.55 -16.47 -3.57
CA TYR A 161 9.84 -16.13 -4.79
C TYR A 161 10.56 -16.67 -6.04
N CYS A 162 9.84 -17.43 -6.86
CA CYS A 162 10.37 -18.10 -8.06
C CYS A 162 9.69 -17.64 -9.38
N GLY A 163 8.85 -16.60 -9.36
CA GLY A 163 8.09 -16.16 -10.51
C GLY A 163 8.86 -15.30 -11.52
N GLY A 164 10.15 -15.01 -11.27
CA GLY A 164 10.94 -14.11 -12.10
C GLY A 164 10.43 -12.65 -12.09
N ILE A 165 11.05 -11.79 -12.89
CA ILE A 165 10.61 -10.39 -13.01
C ILE A 165 9.22 -10.34 -13.63
N ASN A 166 8.27 -9.81 -12.87
CA ASN A 166 6.87 -9.71 -13.27
C ASN A 166 6.20 -8.50 -12.61
N HIS A 167 5.80 -7.52 -13.39
CA HIS A 167 5.17 -6.28 -12.93
C HIS A 167 3.64 -6.35 -12.86
N GLN A 168 3.05 -7.54 -12.91
CA GLN A 168 1.59 -7.69 -12.79
C GLN A 168 1.09 -7.20 -11.44
N HIS A 169 -0.07 -6.55 -11.45
CA HIS A 169 -0.66 -5.90 -10.28
C HIS A 169 -0.71 -6.78 -9.01
N TYR A 170 -1.02 -8.06 -9.16
CA TYR A 170 -1.16 -9.01 -8.05
C TYR A 170 0.08 -9.89 -7.83
N ASN A 171 1.28 -9.41 -8.18
CA ASN A 171 2.51 -10.13 -7.88
C ASN A 171 2.63 -10.36 -6.36
N PRO A 172 2.93 -11.59 -5.88
CA PRO A 172 3.00 -11.89 -4.44
C PRO A 172 4.01 -11.05 -3.67
N THR A 173 5.11 -10.63 -4.32
CA THR A 173 6.15 -9.81 -3.67
C THR A 173 5.66 -8.43 -3.21
N ARG A 174 4.44 -8.03 -3.61
CA ARG A 174 3.82 -6.78 -3.13
C ARG A 174 3.38 -6.82 -1.66
N TYR A 175 3.22 -8.02 -1.09
CA TYR A 175 2.64 -8.18 0.25
C TYR A 175 3.65 -8.03 1.39
N HIS A 176 4.70 -7.22 1.19
CA HIS A 176 5.66 -6.83 2.22
C HIS A 176 5.30 -5.49 2.86
N ALA A 177 5.72 -5.27 4.11
CA ALA A 177 5.58 -3.99 4.81
C ALA A 177 6.25 -2.84 4.04
N LEU A 178 7.44 -3.10 3.51
CA LEU A 178 8.11 -2.30 2.48
C LEU A 178 7.90 -2.99 1.15
N ASN A 179 7.11 -2.40 0.26
CA ASN A 179 6.81 -2.96 -1.05
C ASN A 179 7.58 -2.23 -2.16
N LEU A 180 8.67 -2.83 -2.63
CA LEU A 180 9.42 -2.36 -3.80
C LEU A 180 8.84 -2.85 -5.14
N HIS A 181 7.90 -3.80 -5.16
CA HIS A 181 7.14 -4.10 -6.38
C HIS A 181 6.44 -2.84 -6.91
N SER A 182 5.90 -2.00 -6.00
CA SER A 182 5.32 -0.71 -6.37
C SER A 182 6.33 0.24 -7.01
N PHE A 183 7.61 0.17 -6.60
CA PHE A 183 8.67 0.97 -7.21
C PHE A 183 8.89 0.59 -8.68
N PHE A 184 9.00 -0.70 -8.98
CA PHE A 184 9.21 -1.19 -10.34
C PHE A 184 7.96 -1.08 -11.22
N GLN A 185 6.76 -1.15 -10.64
CA GLN A 185 5.50 -1.09 -11.37
C GLN A 185 4.99 0.35 -11.58
N LYS A 186 5.14 1.21 -10.58
CA LYS A 186 4.47 2.53 -10.51
C LYS A 186 5.42 3.69 -10.24
N GLY A 187 6.70 3.43 -9.99
CA GLY A 187 7.67 4.45 -9.59
C GLY A 187 7.52 4.97 -8.16
N THR A 188 6.82 4.25 -7.28
CA THR A 188 6.63 4.65 -5.88
C THR A 188 7.11 3.58 -4.91
N VAL A 189 7.73 3.99 -3.81
CA VAL A 189 7.97 3.12 -2.66
C VAL A 189 6.68 3.06 -1.83
N GLU A 190 6.16 1.87 -1.58
CA GLU A 190 4.93 1.70 -0.81
C GLU A 190 5.21 1.11 0.58
N PHE A 191 4.61 1.71 1.60
CA PHE A 191 4.57 1.20 2.97
C PHE A 191 3.17 0.70 3.29
N ARG A 192 3.03 -0.59 3.67
CA ARG A 192 1.74 -1.28 3.85
C ARG A 192 1.42 -1.66 5.30
N LEU A 193 2.24 -1.24 6.23
CA LEU A 193 2.25 -1.73 7.63
C LEU A 193 1.22 -1.04 8.55
N PHE A 194 0.57 0.02 8.10
CA PHE A 194 -0.33 0.79 8.97
C PHE A 194 -1.72 0.16 9.04
N ASN A 195 -2.25 0.07 10.27
CA ASN A 195 -3.65 -0.29 10.49
C ASN A 195 -4.56 0.90 10.14
N SER A 196 -5.80 0.61 9.78
CA SER A 196 -6.83 1.61 9.50
C SER A 196 -7.63 1.98 10.75
#